data_9b1c422445d70300334974cc509c9738
#
_entry.id   9b1c422445d70300334974cc509c9738
#
_cell.length_a   1.000
_cell.length_b   1.000
_cell.length_c   1.000
_cell.angle_alpha   90.00
_cell.angle_beta   90.00
_cell.angle_gamma   90.00
#
_symmetry.space_group_name_H-M   'P 1'
#
loop_
_entity.id
_entity.type
_entity.pdbx_description
1 polymer ?
#
loop_
_entity_poly.entity_id
_entity_poly.type
_entity_poly.pdbx_seq_one_letter_code
_entity_poly.pdbx_strand_id
1 'polypeptide(L)'
;LLIIAQTTSAQKHHFSLSKNDFLLDGKPIQLISGEMHPARIPREYWRHRIQMAKAMGCNTIAAYIFWNYHEEKEGRFDFKTGNRDIAEFIRICQQENMWVLLRPGPYVCAEWDFGGLPPYLLKYPDIKIRCMDSRYMAAAERYITNLAKEVVALQCTNGGPILMVQIENEYGSYGNDKNYLEALRNTWVKSGIKVPFYTADGPTPYMLEAGHLKGTAVGLDSGGSDADFEQARKSDPDMPAFSSETYPGWLTHWFEKWQRPDTNDLKKEVEYLLKNKR
;
A
#
# COMPACT_ATOMS: atom_id res chain seq x y z
N LEU A 1 40.37 20.43 -14.71
CA LEU A 1 39.86 19.48 -13.70
C LEU A 1 38.71 18.73 -14.31
N LEU A 2 38.90 17.46 -14.69
CA LEU A 2 37.84 16.59 -15.17
C LEU A 2 37.09 16.07 -13.93
N ILE A 3 35.88 16.54 -13.68
CA ILE A 3 34.98 15.95 -12.67
C ILE A 3 34.34 14.72 -13.34
N ILE A 4 34.89 13.54 -13.05
CA ILE A 4 34.25 12.28 -13.40
C ILE A 4 33.07 12.12 -12.44
N ALA A 5 31.86 12.40 -12.93
CA ALA A 5 30.63 12.04 -12.24
C ALA A 5 30.55 10.51 -12.19
N GLN A 6 30.93 9.91 -11.09
CA GLN A 6 30.65 8.49 -10.85
C GLN A 6 29.13 8.34 -10.73
N THR A 7 28.51 7.83 -11.76
CA THR A 7 27.14 7.30 -11.66
C THR A 7 27.18 6.05 -10.81
N THR A 8 27.05 6.19 -9.50
CA THR A 8 26.79 5.04 -8.63
C THR A 8 25.44 4.45 -9.05
N SER A 9 25.49 3.31 -9.73
CA SER A 9 24.28 2.50 -9.94
C SER A 9 23.68 2.20 -8.57
N ALA A 10 22.40 2.56 -8.38
CA ALA A 10 21.70 2.27 -7.14
C ALA A 10 21.77 0.75 -6.86
N GLN A 11 22.10 0.38 -5.65
CA GLN A 11 22.24 -1.02 -5.25
C GLN A 11 20.89 -1.71 -5.40
N LYS A 12 20.88 -2.84 -6.09
CA LYS A 12 19.71 -3.71 -6.19
C LYS A 12 19.59 -4.56 -4.94
N HIS A 13 18.36 -4.72 -4.48
CA HIS A 13 18.03 -5.52 -3.32
C HIS A 13 17.05 -6.62 -3.68
N HIS A 14 17.11 -7.71 -2.93
CA HIS A 14 16.14 -8.80 -2.99
C HIS A 14 15.26 -8.78 -1.75
N PHE A 15 13.99 -8.47 -1.92
CA PHE A 15 13.00 -8.54 -0.84
C PHE A 15 12.12 -9.76 -1.04
N SER A 16 11.93 -10.55 0.01
CA SER A 16 11.15 -11.79 -0.04
C SER A 16 10.36 -12.00 1.25
N LEU A 17 9.35 -12.84 1.15
CA LEU A 17 8.49 -13.27 2.25
C LEU A 17 8.95 -14.63 2.75
N SER A 18 8.96 -14.81 4.06
CA SER A 18 9.09 -16.10 4.71
C SER A 18 7.90 -16.32 5.64
N LYS A 19 7.77 -17.51 6.21
CA LYS A 19 6.65 -17.85 7.10
C LYS A 19 6.40 -16.83 8.21
N ASN A 20 7.46 -16.24 8.77
CA ASN A 20 7.35 -15.37 9.95
C ASN A 20 7.97 -14.00 9.76
N ASP A 21 8.78 -13.80 8.72
CA ASP A 21 9.61 -12.62 8.58
C ASP A 21 9.57 -12.06 7.14
N PHE A 22 9.73 -10.76 7.05
CA PHE A 22 10.17 -10.08 5.85
C PHE A 22 11.69 -10.21 5.75
N LEU A 23 12.21 -10.53 4.57
CA LEU A 23 13.63 -10.68 4.34
C LEU A 23 14.13 -9.67 3.32
N LEU A 24 15.14 -8.90 3.70
CA LEU A 24 15.90 -8.02 2.80
C LEU A 24 17.31 -8.59 2.62
N ASP A 25 17.64 -8.97 1.39
CA ASP A 25 18.91 -9.63 1.05
C ASP A 25 19.16 -10.88 1.92
N GLY A 26 18.09 -11.65 2.17
CA GLY A 26 18.12 -12.87 2.98
C GLY A 26 18.19 -12.66 4.50
N LYS A 27 18.17 -11.41 4.98
CA LYS A 27 18.20 -11.08 6.41
C LYS A 27 16.84 -10.57 6.87
N PRO A 28 16.36 -11.00 8.05
CA PRO A 28 15.12 -10.47 8.62
C PRO A 28 15.18 -8.95 8.79
N ILE A 29 14.11 -8.29 8.37
CA ILE A 29 13.91 -6.85 8.57
C ILE A 29 12.54 -6.61 9.20
N GLN A 30 12.47 -5.72 10.18
CA GLN A 30 11.21 -5.20 10.68
C GLN A 30 10.85 -3.92 9.92
N LEU A 31 9.67 -3.89 9.33
CA LEU A 31 9.15 -2.72 8.65
C LEU A 31 8.36 -1.88 9.67
N ILE A 32 8.79 -0.64 9.89
CA ILE A 32 8.10 0.35 10.73
C ILE A 32 7.67 1.46 9.78
N SER A 33 6.39 1.49 9.46
CA SER A 33 5.87 2.31 8.37
C SER A 33 5.08 3.51 8.86
N GLY A 34 5.35 4.67 8.27
CA GLY A 34 4.47 5.84 8.34
C GLY A 34 3.60 5.90 7.09
N GLU A 35 2.28 5.98 7.26
CA GLU A 35 1.38 6.14 6.12
C GLU A 35 1.36 7.59 5.62
N MET A 36 1.43 7.76 4.30
CA MET A 36 1.36 9.07 3.65
C MET A 36 0.51 9.03 2.39
N HIS A 37 -0.27 10.10 2.21
CA HIS A 37 -1.07 10.36 1.02
C HIS A 37 -0.43 11.50 0.22
N PRO A 38 0.41 11.25 -0.78
CA PRO A 38 1.08 12.30 -1.54
C PRO A 38 0.11 13.34 -2.12
N ALA A 39 -1.09 12.88 -2.53
CA ALA A 39 -2.13 13.77 -3.06
C ALA A 39 -2.62 14.82 -2.04
N ARG A 40 -2.56 14.53 -0.74
CA ARG A 40 -3.00 15.43 0.36
C ARG A 40 -1.89 16.31 0.92
N ILE A 41 -0.65 16.05 0.55
CA ILE A 41 0.51 16.78 1.06
C ILE A 41 1.05 17.66 -0.08
N PRO A 42 1.12 18.98 0.07
CA PRO A 42 1.76 19.82 -0.93
C PRO A 42 3.17 19.32 -1.26
N ARG A 43 3.52 19.25 -2.54
CA ARG A 43 4.77 18.66 -3.03
C ARG A 43 6.01 19.21 -2.32
N GLU A 44 6.02 20.49 -2.01
CA GLU A 44 7.10 21.20 -1.33
C GLU A 44 7.37 20.67 0.08
N TYR A 45 6.37 20.01 0.70
CA TYR A 45 6.47 19.43 2.03
C TYR A 45 6.76 17.92 2.04
N TRP A 46 6.78 17.23 0.90
CA TRP A 46 7.00 15.78 0.84
C TRP A 46 8.26 15.36 1.58
N ARG A 47 9.40 15.96 1.22
CA ARG A 47 10.69 15.67 1.87
C ARG A 47 10.63 15.89 3.39
N HIS A 48 10.11 17.02 3.81
CA HIS A 48 9.98 17.34 5.23
C HIS A 48 9.12 16.30 5.97
N ARG A 49 7.98 15.87 5.41
CA ARG A 49 7.11 14.86 6.04
C ARG A 49 7.78 13.49 6.12
N ILE A 50 8.49 13.09 5.09
CA ILE A 50 9.28 11.84 5.08
C ILE A 50 10.39 11.90 6.13
N GLN A 51 11.09 13.02 6.26
CA GLN A 51 12.10 13.24 7.32
C GLN A 51 11.49 13.18 8.72
N MET A 52 10.28 13.71 8.91
CA MET A 52 9.56 13.62 10.19
C MET A 52 9.21 12.17 10.53
N ALA A 53 8.70 11.38 9.58
CA ALA A 53 8.45 9.95 9.78
C ALA A 53 9.75 9.22 10.16
N LYS A 54 10.85 9.50 9.47
CA LYS A 54 12.17 8.94 9.80
C LYS A 54 12.62 9.32 11.21
N ALA A 55 12.43 10.56 11.61
CA ALA A 55 12.77 11.04 12.96
C ALA A 55 11.91 10.36 14.06
N MET A 56 10.71 9.90 13.72
CA MET A 56 9.87 9.08 14.61
C MET A 56 10.34 7.62 14.72
N GLY A 57 11.33 7.20 13.94
CA GLY A 57 11.84 5.83 13.93
C GLY A 57 11.28 4.96 12.80
N CYS A 58 10.48 5.50 11.89
CA CYS A 58 10.05 4.76 10.70
C CYS A 58 11.24 4.51 9.76
N ASN A 59 11.23 3.36 9.11
CA ASN A 59 12.16 3.00 8.04
C ASN A 59 11.46 2.82 6.68
N THR A 60 10.14 2.97 6.67
CA THR A 60 9.29 2.69 5.52
C THR A 60 8.19 3.74 5.43
N ILE A 61 7.73 4.03 4.22
CA ILE A 61 6.53 4.84 3.94
C ILE A 61 5.51 3.96 3.23
N ALA A 62 4.29 3.86 3.78
CA ALA A 62 3.14 3.31 3.09
C ALA A 62 2.49 4.44 2.27
N ALA A 63 2.57 4.34 0.94
CA ALA A 63 2.15 5.41 0.05
C ALA A 63 0.85 5.03 -0.68
N TYR A 64 -0.24 5.75 -0.40
CA TYR A 64 -1.50 5.62 -1.13
C TYR A 64 -1.47 6.35 -2.48
N ILE A 65 -2.10 5.73 -3.48
CA ILE A 65 -2.29 6.33 -4.80
C ILE A 65 -3.78 6.26 -5.14
N PHE A 66 -4.39 7.41 -5.32
CA PHE A 66 -5.83 7.53 -5.63
C PHE A 66 -6.06 7.51 -7.14
N TRP A 67 -6.68 6.48 -7.65
CA TRP A 67 -6.91 6.31 -9.08
C TRP A 67 -7.62 7.53 -9.69
N ASN A 68 -8.74 8.00 -9.12
CA ASN A 68 -9.50 9.15 -9.63
C ASN A 68 -8.70 10.47 -9.64
N TYR A 69 -7.67 10.58 -8.78
CA TYR A 69 -6.80 11.76 -8.76
C TYR A 69 -5.83 11.78 -9.93
N HIS A 70 -5.47 10.62 -10.45
CA HIS A 70 -4.55 10.47 -11.57
C HIS A 70 -5.26 10.27 -12.91
N GLU A 71 -6.52 9.84 -12.91
CA GLU A 71 -7.37 9.67 -14.08
C GLU A 71 -8.71 10.40 -13.88
N GLU A 72 -8.70 11.72 -13.88
CA GLU A 72 -9.92 12.54 -13.76
C GLU A 72 -10.88 12.37 -14.96
N LYS A 73 -10.31 12.09 -16.14
CA LYS A 73 -11.04 11.80 -17.37
C LYS A 73 -10.59 10.47 -17.91
N GLU A 74 -11.56 9.64 -18.29
CA GLU A 74 -11.31 8.31 -18.80
C GLU A 74 -10.19 8.27 -19.87
N GLY A 75 -9.17 7.46 -19.62
CA GLY A 75 -8.02 7.28 -20.50
C GLY A 75 -6.97 8.40 -20.46
N ARG A 76 -7.15 9.43 -19.64
CA ARG A 76 -6.20 10.54 -19.49
C ARG A 76 -5.54 10.49 -18.13
N PHE A 77 -4.31 9.99 -18.10
CA PHE A 77 -3.53 9.85 -16.87
C PHE A 77 -2.56 11.03 -16.70
N ASP A 78 -2.48 11.52 -15.48
CA ASP A 78 -1.45 12.46 -15.05
C ASP A 78 -0.71 11.90 -13.82
N PHE A 79 0.54 11.54 -14.01
CA PHE A 79 1.48 11.09 -12.98
C PHE A 79 2.69 12.04 -12.86
N LYS A 80 2.59 13.26 -13.35
CA LYS A 80 3.73 14.19 -13.45
C LYS A 80 3.49 15.55 -12.83
N THR A 81 2.25 16.03 -12.80
CA THR A 81 1.96 17.40 -12.42
C THR A 81 1.77 17.55 -10.91
N GLY A 82 2.58 18.38 -10.25
CA GLY A 82 2.44 18.72 -8.84
C GLY A 82 2.40 17.49 -7.95
N ASN A 83 1.34 17.36 -7.14
CA ASN A 83 1.15 16.24 -6.21
C ASN A 83 0.84 14.90 -6.90
N ARG A 84 0.65 14.87 -8.22
CA ARG A 84 0.45 13.64 -9.00
C ARG A 84 1.76 12.93 -9.36
N ASP A 85 2.92 13.55 -9.15
CA ASP A 85 4.22 12.96 -9.49
C ASP A 85 4.64 11.91 -8.45
N ILE A 86 3.96 10.75 -8.51
CA ILE A 86 4.21 9.64 -7.58
C ILE A 86 5.64 9.08 -7.70
N ALA A 87 6.21 9.08 -8.91
CA ALA A 87 7.56 8.60 -9.10
C ALA A 87 8.57 9.49 -8.37
N GLU A 88 8.37 10.80 -8.37
CA GLU A 88 9.22 11.73 -7.63
C GLU A 88 9.04 11.57 -6.11
N PHE A 89 7.81 11.40 -5.62
CA PHE A 89 7.59 11.10 -4.21
C PHE A 89 8.38 9.87 -3.75
N ILE A 90 8.33 8.79 -4.54
CA ILE A 90 9.07 7.55 -4.25
C ILE A 90 10.60 7.78 -4.30
N ARG A 91 11.10 8.59 -5.25
CA ARG A 91 12.52 8.95 -5.30
C ARG A 91 12.96 9.76 -4.08
N ILE A 92 12.10 10.65 -3.58
CA ILE A 92 12.38 11.39 -2.35
C ILE A 92 12.47 10.43 -1.16
N CYS A 93 11.57 9.42 -1.06
CA CYS A 93 11.70 8.37 -0.04
C CYS A 93 13.08 7.68 -0.13
N GLN A 94 13.52 7.31 -1.33
CA GLN A 94 14.83 6.70 -1.55
C GLN A 94 15.99 7.61 -1.12
N GLN A 95 15.95 8.89 -1.48
CA GLN A 95 16.96 9.88 -1.11
C GLN A 95 17.07 10.06 0.41
N GLU A 96 15.95 9.90 1.11
CA GLU A 96 15.90 9.95 2.58
C GLU A 96 16.20 8.58 3.23
N ASN A 97 16.58 7.56 2.44
CA ASN A 97 16.82 6.18 2.88
C ASN A 97 15.59 5.56 3.56
N MET A 98 14.41 5.74 2.97
CA MET A 98 13.15 5.13 3.38
C MET A 98 12.69 4.14 2.33
N TRP A 99 12.27 2.96 2.77
CA TRP A 99 11.58 1.98 1.92
C TRP A 99 10.15 2.41 1.63
N VAL A 100 9.51 1.75 0.66
CA VAL A 100 8.13 2.07 0.27
C VAL A 100 7.28 0.80 0.17
N LEU A 101 6.12 0.81 0.81
CA LEU A 101 5.00 -0.08 0.54
C LEU A 101 4.00 0.70 -0.33
N LEU A 102 3.74 0.21 -1.52
CA LEU A 102 2.85 0.89 -2.46
C LEU A 102 1.41 0.42 -2.23
N ARG A 103 0.48 1.36 -2.05
CA ARG A 103 -0.95 1.09 -1.82
C ARG A 103 -1.80 1.71 -2.95
N PRO A 104 -1.86 1.05 -4.12
CA PRO A 104 -2.42 1.65 -5.34
C PRO A 104 -3.89 1.30 -5.59
N GLY A 105 -4.50 0.49 -4.79
CA GLY A 105 -5.88 0.01 -4.97
C GLY A 105 -6.01 -1.11 -6.01
N PRO A 106 -7.05 -1.03 -6.87
CA PRO A 106 -7.83 0.12 -7.42
C PRO A 106 -8.71 0.89 -6.44
N TYR A 107 -9.35 0.21 -5.50
CA TYR A 107 -10.05 0.83 -4.38
C TYR A 107 -9.10 0.97 -3.20
N VAL A 108 -9.09 2.13 -2.55
CA VAL A 108 -8.17 2.43 -1.45
C VAL A 108 -8.85 2.91 -0.18
N CYS A 109 -10.15 3.15 -0.18
CA CYS A 109 -10.89 3.74 0.95
C CYS A 109 -10.34 5.12 1.35
N ALA A 110 -9.56 5.20 2.38
CA ALA A 110 -8.71 6.33 2.81
C ALA A 110 -9.48 7.66 3.01
N GLU A 111 -10.78 7.61 3.36
CA GLU A 111 -11.66 8.79 3.44
C GLU A 111 -11.50 9.69 2.20
N TRP A 112 -11.49 9.08 1.02
CA TRP A 112 -11.38 9.73 -0.28
C TRP A 112 -12.63 9.45 -1.12
N ASP A 113 -13.00 10.41 -1.98
CA ASP A 113 -14.18 10.31 -2.85
C ASP A 113 -14.22 8.97 -3.58
N PHE A 114 -15.34 8.25 -3.41
CA PHE A 114 -15.61 6.96 -4.02
C PHE A 114 -14.50 5.92 -3.78
N GLY A 115 -13.78 6.05 -2.63
CA GLY A 115 -12.65 5.19 -2.29
C GLY A 115 -11.51 5.21 -3.31
N GLY A 116 -11.37 6.30 -4.05
CA GLY A 116 -10.37 6.48 -5.10
C GLY A 116 -10.80 6.01 -6.49
N LEU A 117 -11.96 5.38 -6.63
CA LEU A 117 -12.46 4.97 -7.95
C LEU A 117 -12.90 6.19 -8.78
N PRO A 118 -12.65 6.21 -10.10
CA PRO A 118 -13.04 7.35 -10.92
C PRO A 118 -14.53 7.39 -11.17
N PRO A 119 -15.18 8.57 -11.03
CA PRO A 119 -16.63 8.72 -11.16
C PRO A 119 -17.16 8.44 -12.57
N TYR A 120 -16.32 8.47 -13.59
CA TYR A 120 -16.73 8.13 -14.95
C TYR A 120 -17.22 6.67 -15.09
N LEU A 121 -16.86 5.78 -14.16
CA LEU A 121 -17.37 4.41 -14.12
C LEU A 121 -18.91 4.41 -13.97
N LEU A 122 -19.47 5.39 -13.26
CA LEU A 122 -20.91 5.52 -13.02
C LEU A 122 -21.71 5.94 -14.26
N LYS A 123 -21.07 6.21 -15.39
CA LYS A 123 -21.77 6.41 -16.67
C LYS A 123 -22.54 5.15 -17.12
N TYR A 124 -22.18 4.00 -16.57
CA TYR A 124 -22.89 2.74 -16.77
C TYR A 124 -23.75 2.46 -15.53
N PRO A 125 -25.10 2.65 -15.59
CA PRO A 125 -25.95 2.54 -14.40
C PRO A 125 -25.97 1.16 -13.75
N ASP A 126 -25.61 0.12 -14.50
CA ASP A 126 -25.59 -1.29 -14.09
C ASP A 126 -24.19 -1.85 -13.83
N ILE A 127 -23.17 -0.99 -13.82
CA ILE A 127 -21.79 -1.45 -13.57
C ILE A 127 -21.66 -2.04 -12.16
N LYS A 128 -20.97 -3.17 -12.08
CA LYS A 128 -20.55 -3.74 -10.82
C LYS A 128 -19.06 -3.44 -10.61
N ILE A 129 -18.76 -2.71 -9.56
CA ILE A 129 -17.38 -2.36 -9.20
C ILE A 129 -16.75 -3.42 -8.29
N ARG A 130 -15.41 -3.43 -8.20
CA ARG A 130 -14.65 -4.33 -7.34
C ARG A 130 -15.02 -5.81 -7.55
N CYS A 131 -15.17 -6.22 -8.80
CA CYS A 131 -15.45 -7.60 -9.22
C CYS A 131 -15.10 -7.80 -10.70
N MET A 132 -15.35 -8.99 -11.24
CA MET A 132 -15.05 -9.36 -12.64
C MET A 132 -16.00 -8.77 -13.70
N ASP A 133 -16.73 -7.66 -13.41
CA ASP A 133 -17.43 -6.91 -14.48
C ASP A 133 -16.41 -6.44 -15.52
N SER A 134 -16.61 -6.84 -16.76
CA SER A 134 -15.63 -6.61 -17.84
C SER A 134 -15.29 -5.14 -18.07
N ARG A 135 -16.26 -4.23 -17.86
CA ARG A 135 -16.09 -2.77 -18.01
C ARG A 135 -15.22 -2.21 -16.87
N TYR A 136 -15.48 -2.67 -15.65
CA TYR A 136 -14.68 -2.30 -14.48
C TYR A 136 -13.25 -2.84 -14.61
N MET A 137 -13.10 -4.13 -14.96
CA MET A 137 -11.79 -4.75 -15.14
C MET A 137 -10.97 -4.08 -16.24
N ALA A 138 -11.58 -3.77 -17.39
CA ALA A 138 -10.88 -3.07 -18.46
C ALA A 138 -10.35 -1.69 -18.03
N ALA A 139 -11.10 -0.98 -17.19
CA ALA A 139 -10.67 0.30 -16.62
C ALA A 139 -9.57 0.12 -15.56
N ALA A 140 -9.71 -0.84 -14.64
CA ALA A 140 -8.74 -1.14 -13.59
C ALA A 140 -7.40 -1.63 -14.17
N GLU A 141 -7.43 -2.52 -15.18
CA GLU A 141 -6.25 -2.99 -15.88
C GLU A 141 -5.52 -1.84 -16.60
N ARG A 142 -6.27 -0.93 -17.23
CA ARG A 142 -5.71 0.26 -17.85
C ARG A 142 -5.01 1.16 -16.83
N TYR A 143 -5.65 1.39 -15.68
CA TYR A 143 -5.05 2.15 -14.58
C TYR A 143 -3.76 1.52 -14.09
N ILE A 144 -3.81 0.25 -13.68
CA ILE A 144 -2.65 -0.50 -13.18
C ILE A 144 -1.49 -0.46 -14.21
N THR A 145 -1.79 -0.72 -15.48
CA THR A 145 -0.77 -0.72 -16.54
C THR A 145 -0.11 0.65 -16.70
N ASN A 146 -0.86 1.75 -16.59
CA ASN A 146 -0.29 3.08 -16.70
C ASN A 146 0.50 3.48 -15.45
N LEU A 147 0.01 3.16 -14.26
CA LEU A 147 0.74 3.40 -13.02
C LEU A 147 2.04 2.57 -12.96
N ALA A 148 2.00 1.32 -13.41
CA ALA A 148 3.17 0.46 -13.44
C ALA A 148 4.33 1.07 -14.25
N LYS A 149 4.07 1.77 -15.36
CA LYS A 149 5.10 2.46 -16.15
C LYS A 149 5.90 3.47 -15.33
N GLU A 150 5.27 4.08 -14.32
CA GLU A 150 5.90 5.06 -13.45
C GLU A 150 6.73 4.42 -12.32
N VAL A 151 6.33 3.23 -11.84
CA VAL A 151 6.87 2.66 -10.60
C VAL A 151 7.75 1.42 -10.80
N VAL A 152 7.66 0.72 -11.93
CA VAL A 152 8.43 -0.51 -12.19
C VAL A 152 9.94 -0.32 -12.05
N ALA A 153 10.48 0.82 -12.51
CA ALA A 153 11.90 1.13 -12.38
C ALA A 153 12.32 1.42 -10.92
N LEU A 154 11.35 1.68 -10.02
CA LEU A 154 11.58 2.06 -8.63
C LEU A 154 11.44 0.88 -7.66
N GLN A 155 11.31 -0.34 -8.13
CA GLN A 155 11.35 -1.54 -7.30
C GLN A 155 12.76 -1.78 -6.73
N CYS A 156 12.84 -2.38 -5.54
CA CYS A 156 14.12 -2.71 -4.91
C CYS A 156 14.99 -3.63 -5.79
N THR A 157 14.38 -4.50 -6.57
CA THR A 157 15.04 -5.36 -7.58
C THR A 157 15.73 -4.57 -8.70
N ASN A 158 15.35 -3.31 -8.90
CA ASN A 158 15.92 -2.40 -9.89
C ASN A 158 16.77 -1.28 -9.24
N GLY A 159 16.94 -1.32 -7.91
CA GLY A 159 17.69 -0.33 -7.13
C GLY A 159 16.81 0.80 -6.57
N GLY A 160 15.49 0.72 -6.67
CA GLY A 160 14.55 1.65 -6.04
C GLY A 160 14.16 1.25 -4.60
N PRO A 161 13.25 1.98 -3.95
CA PRO A 161 12.88 1.72 -2.58
C PRO A 161 11.60 0.86 -2.42
N ILE A 162 10.87 0.50 -3.47
CA ILE A 162 9.61 -0.24 -3.35
C ILE A 162 9.90 -1.68 -2.97
N LEU A 163 9.37 -2.13 -1.83
CA LEU A 163 9.50 -3.49 -1.30
C LEU A 163 8.29 -4.38 -1.61
N MET A 164 7.08 -3.84 -1.51
CA MET A 164 5.82 -4.57 -1.76
C MET A 164 4.78 -3.67 -2.42
N VAL A 165 3.80 -4.33 -3.04
CA VAL A 165 2.60 -3.69 -3.61
C VAL A 165 1.36 -4.33 -3.00
N GLN A 166 0.43 -3.52 -2.50
CA GLN A 166 -0.87 -3.97 -2.01
C GLN A 166 -1.79 -4.29 -3.18
N ILE A 167 -2.56 -5.36 -3.03
CA ILE A 167 -3.66 -5.71 -3.92
C ILE A 167 -4.97 -5.32 -3.24
N GLU A 168 -5.73 -4.40 -3.85
CA GLU A 168 -7.02 -3.93 -3.34
C GLU A 168 -6.92 -3.27 -1.95
N ASN A 169 -8.01 -3.10 -1.22
CA ASN A 169 -8.04 -2.63 0.17
C ASN A 169 -9.31 -3.12 0.85
N GLU A 170 -9.16 -3.81 1.98
CA GLU A 170 -10.25 -4.35 2.80
C GLU A 170 -11.31 -5.09 1.95
N TYR A 171 -10.83 -5.85 0.97
CA TYR A 171 -11.74 -6.51 0.04
C TYR A 171 -12.65 -7.50 0.73
N GLY A 172 -12.17 -8.16 1.79
CA GLY A 172 -12.96 -9.10 2.59
C GLY A 172 -14.16 -8.50 3.31
N SER A 173 -14.17 -7.17 3.50
CA SER A 173 -15.33 -6.44 4.03
C SER A 173 -16.35 -6.06 2.95
N TYR A 174 -15.99 -6.22 1.67
CA TYR A 174 -16.82 -5.84 0.51
C TYR A 174 -17.30 -7.02 -0.31
N GLY A 175 -16.43 -7.99 -0.60
CA GLY A 175 -16.71 -9.10 -1.48
C GLY A 175 -15.83 -10.32 -1.22
N ASN A 176 -15.98 -11.35 -2.06
CA ASN A 176 -15.24 -12.61 -1.95
C ASN A 176 -14.80 -13.18 -3.30
N ASP A 177 -14.74 -12.37 -4.36
CA ASP A 177 -14.36 -12.78 -5.71
C ASP A 177 -12.83 -12.92 -5.83
N LYS A 178 -12.33 -14.12 -5.55
CA LYS A 178 -10.88 -14.42 -5.67
C LYS A 178 -10.35 -14.26 -7.10
N ASN A 179 -11.18 -14.47 -8.12
CA ASN A 179 -10.76 -14.29 -9.51
C ASN A 179 -10.45 -12.81 -9.78
N TYR A 180 -11.20 -11.91 -9.16
CA TYR A 180 -10.95 -10.47 -9.23
C TYR A 180 -9.57 -10.12 -8.63
N LEU A 181 -9.29 -10.55 -7.41
CA LEU A 181 -8.01 -10.29 -6.75
C LEU A 181 -6.82 -10.89 -7.54
N GLU A 182 -6.98 -12.12 -8.05
CA GLU A 182 -5.98 -12.76 -8.91
C GLU A 182 -5.78 -11.99 -10.23
N ALA A 183 -6.84 -11.50 -10.84
CA ALA A 183 -6.74 -10.71 -12.07
C ALA A 183 -5.95 -9.40 -11.83
N LEU A 184 -6.18 -8.72 -10.70
CA LEU A 184 -5.40 -7.55 -10.31
C LEU A 184 -3.91 -7.89 -10.14
N ARG A 185 -3.60 -8.94 -9.35
CA ARG A 185 -2.21 -9.41 -9.19
C ARG A 185 -1.55 -9.71 -10.54
N ASN A 186 -2.24 -10.46 -11.37
CA ASN A 186 -1.73 -10.84 -12.68
C ASN A 186 -1.47 -9.63 -13.60
N THR A 187 -2.29 -8.58 -13.48
CA THR A 187 -2.08 -7.33 -14.21
C THR A 187 -0.80 -6.63 -13.76
N TRP A 188 -0.53 -6.57 -12.46
CA TRP A 188 0.72 -6.04 -11.92
C TRP A 188 1.93 -6.84 -12.37
N VAL A 189 1.87 -8.18 -12.28
CA VAL A 189 2.96 -9.07 -12.73
C VAL A 189 3.24 -8.89 -14.22
N LYS A 190 2.20 -8.91 -15.06
CA LYS A 190 2.32 -8.67 -16.51
C LYS A 190 2.88 -7.29 -16.82
N SER A 191 2.62 -6.31 -15.98
CA SER A 191 3.14 -4.94 -16.11
C SER A 191 4.57 -4.78 -15.59
N GLY A 192 5.21 -5.86 -15.08
CA GLY A 192 6.63 -5.88 -14.72
C GLY A 192 6.93 -5.74 -13.23
N ILE A 193 5.93 -5.81 -12.34
CA ILE A 193 6.18 -5.88 -10.89
C ILE A 193 6.75 -7.26 -10.54
N LYS A 194 7.88 -7.26 -9.81
CA LYS A 194 8.64 -8.43 -9.38
C LYS A 194 8.78 -8.52 -7.86
N VAL A 195 8.49 -7.44 -7.15
CA VAL A 195 8.45 -7.46 -5.68
C VAL A 195 7.22 -8.20 -5.19
N PRO A 196 7.23 -8.76 -3.96
CA PRO A 196 6.08 -9.42 -3.37
C PRO A 196 4.85 -8.52 -3.26
N PHE A 197 3.70 -9.17 -3.09
CA PHE A 197 2.43 -8.51 -2.84
C PHE A 197 1.94 -8.77 -1.41
N TYR A 198 0.99 -7.97 -0.97
CA TYR A 198 0.21 -8.20 0.25
C TYR A 198 -1.25 -7.78 0.04
N THR A 199 -2.14 -8.33 0.85
CA THR A 199 -3.51 -7.86 1.03
C THR A 199 -3.66 -7.25 2.41
N ALA A 200 -4.63 -6.37 2.60
CA ALA A 200 -4.94 -5.75 3.88
C ALA A 200 -6.44 -5.93 4.15
N ASP A 201 -6.79 -6.68 5.18
CA ASP A 201 -8.17 -7.02 5.52
C ASP A 201 -8.38 -7.00 7.03
N GLY A 202 -9.61 -6.82 7.47
CA GLY A 202 -9.97 -6.94 8.87
C GLY A 202 -9.65 -8.34 9.44
N PRO A 203 -9.40 -8.47 10.76
CA PRO A 203 -8.85 -9.69 11.37
C PRO A 203 -9.86 -10.84 11.54
N THR A 204 -11.12 -10.66 11.15
CA THR A 204 -12.10 -11.72 11.29
C THR A 204 -11.86 -12.89 10.33
N PRO A 205 -12.21 -14.14 10.71
CA PRO A 205 -12.07 -15.30 9.80
C PRO A 205 -12.72 -15.07 8.44
N TYR A 206 -13.92 -14.49 8.43
CA TYR A 206 -14.66 -14.22 7.20
C TYR A 206 -13.92 -13.22 6.29
N MET A 207 -13.44 -12.10 6.86
CA MET A 207 -12.76 -11.05 6.07
C MET A 207 -11.45 -11.59 5.50
N LEU A 208 -10.68 -12.32 6.28
CA LEU A 208 -9.44 -12.94 5.82
C LEU A 208 -9.71 -14.01 4.76
N GLU A 209 -10.72 -14.87 4.96
CA GLU A 209 -11.10 -15.85 3.96
C GLU A 209 -11.53 -15.19 2.65
N ALA A 210 -12.29 -14.11 2.71
CA ALA A 210 -12.83 -13.41 1.55
C ALA A 210 -11.78 -12.50 0.87
N GLY A 211 -10.95 -11.75 1.61
CA GLY A 211 -10.06 -10.72 1.09
C GLY A 211 -8.63 -11.17 0.84
N HIS A 212 -8.09 -12.08 1.67
CA HIS A 212 -6.69 -12.49 1.51
C HIS A 212 -6.45 -13.31 0.24
N LEU A 213 -5.35 -13.02 -0.44
CA LEU A 213 -4.88 -13.73 -1.63
C LEU A 213 -3.67 -14.60 -1.28
N LYS A 214 -3.77 -15.92 -1.46
CA LYS A 214 -2.70 -16.87 -1.13
C LYS A 214 -1.36 -16.53 -1.79
N GLY A 215 -0.28 -16.73 -1.00
CA GLY A 215 1.08 -16.44 -1.43
C GLY A 215 1.45 -14.94 -1.38
N THR A 216 0.62 -14.13 -0.75
CA THR A 216 0.93 -12.72 -0.43
C THR A 216 1.11 -12.56 1.08
N ALA A 217 1.77 -11.51 1.55
CA ALA A 217 1.81 -11.24 2.98
C ALA A 217 0.40 -10.88 3.50
N VAL A 218 0.09 -11.29 4.73
CA VAL A 218 -1.21 -11.06 5.35
C VAL A 218 -1.18 -9.76 6.14
N GLY A 219 -1.66 -8.68 5.55
CA GLY A 219 -1.86 -7.41 6.23
C GLY A 219 -3.16 -7.44 7.03
N LEU A 220 -3.09 -7.02 8.28
CA LEU A 220 -4.26 -6.81 9.12
C LEU A 220 -4.58 -5.33 9.19
N ASP A 221 -5.80 -4.99 8.84
CA ASP A 221 -6.37 -3.69 9.08
C ASP A 221 -6.86 -3.65 10.54
N SER A 222 -6.21 -2.79 11.34
CA SER A 222 -6.38 -2.67 12.80
C SER A 222 -6.18 -3.97 13.60
N GLY A 223 -5.31 -4.88 13.16
CA GLY A 223 -4.91 -6.04 13.96
C GLY A 223 -4.03 -5.62 15.13
N GLY A 224 -4.52 -5.75 16.36
CA GLY A 224 -3.82 -5.31 17.58
C GLY A 224 -3.67 -6.37 18.66
N SER A 225 -4.12 -7.61 18.43
CA SER A 225 -4.08 -8.67 19.43
C SER A 225 -3.41 -9.95 18.93
N ASP A 226 -2.93 -10.79 19.86
CA ASP A 226 -2.40 -12.13 19.52
C ASP A 226 -3.42 -12.99 18.77
N ALA A 227 -4.71 -12.86 19.12
CA ALA A 227 -5.79 -13.60 18.48
C ALA A 227 -5.94 -13.21 16.99
N ASP A 228 -5.81 -11.93 16.67
CA ASP A 228 -5.88 -11.43 15.29
C ASP A 228 -4.73 -11.99 14.45
N PHE A 229 -3.51 -11.94 14.98
CA PHE A 229 -2.34 -12.50 14.30
C PHE A 229 -2.36 -14.02 14.22
N GLU A 230 -2.94 -14.71 15.20
CA GLU A 230 -3.17 -16.15 15.11
C GLU A 230 -4.16 -16.48 13.99
N GLN A 231 -5.22 -15.69 13.85
CA GLN A 231 -6.18 -15.85 12.78
C GLN A 231 -5.57 -15.58 11.40
N ALA A 232 -4.74 -14.54 11.27
CA ALA A 232 -4.01 -14.26 10.05
C ALA A 232 -3.08 -15.42 9.66
N ARG A 233 -2.34 -16.00 10.61
CA ARG A 233 -1.49 -17.18 10.36
C ARG A 233 -2.27 -18.44 9.98
N LYS A 234 -3.53 -18.57 10.40
CA LYS A 234 -4.40 -19.66 9.96
C LYS A 234 -4.86 -19.49 8.51
N SER A 235 -5.04 -18.26 8.04
CA SER A 235 -5.47 -17.99 6.67
C SER A 235 -4.38 -18.29 5.65
N ASP A 236 -3.11 -18.01 5.97
CA ASP A 236 -1.96 -18.40 5.15
C ASP A 236 -0.73 -18.71 6.03
N PRO A 237 -0.56 -19.99 6.44
CA PRO A 237 0.47 -20.37 7.41
C PRO A 237 1.90 -20.28 6.89
N ASP A 238 2.09 -20.09 5.59
CA ASP A 238 3.41 -19.99 4.95
C ASP A 238 3.85 -18.54 4.70
N MET A 239 2.96 -17.57 4.98
CA MET A 239 3.22 -16.15 4.75
C MET A 239 3.29 -15.35 6.06
N PRO A 240 4.10 -14.27 6.09
CA PRO A 240 4.17 -13.41 7.27
C PRO A 240 2.89 -12.60 7.42
N ALA A 241 2.45 -12.44 8.67
CA ALA A 241 1.34 -11.56 9.05
C ALA A 241 1.89 -10.30 9.73
N PHE A 242 1.32 -9.14 9.41
CA PHE A 242 1.73 -7.86 9.98
C PHE A 242 0.55 -6.90 10.11
N SER A 243 0.64 -5.91 11.00
CA SER A 243 -0.31 -4.81 11.04
C SER A 243 -0.04 -3.89 9.85
N SER A 244 -0.92 -3.91 8.86
CA SER A 244 -0.83 -3.03 7.70
C SER A 244 -1.39 -1.64 7.98
N GLU A 245 -2.23 -1.53 9.00
CA GLU A 245 -2.81 -0.28 9.48
C GLU A 245 -2.92 -0.30 11.01
N THR A 246 -2.47 0.79 11.65
CA THR A 246 -2.59 1.02 13.08
C THR A 246 -3.09 2.44 13.26
N TYR A 247 -4.26 2.58 13.90
CA TYR A 247 -4.92 3.89 14.00
C TYR A 247 -4.55 4.60 15.30
N PRO A 248 -4.03 5.85 15.23
CA PRO A 248 -3.81 6.67 16.42
C PRO A 248 -5.11 7.23 17.00
N GLY A 249 -6.24 6.92 16.42
CA GLY A 249 -7.58 7.35 16.79
C GLY A 249 -8.60 6.92 15.75
N TRP A 250 -9.75 7.55 15.74
CA TRP A 250 -10.81 7.28 14.79
C TRP A 250 -11.32 8.56 14.15
N LEU A 251 -11.95 8.44 12.99
CA LEU A 251 -12.57 9.57 12.31
C LEU A 251 -13.73 10.14 13.13
N THR A 252 -13.99 11.42 12.97
CA THR A 252 -15.12 12.12 13.58
C THR A 252 -16.17 12.36 12.51
N HIS A 253 -17.38 11.82 12.68
CA HIS A 253 -18.49 12.09 11.80
C HIS A 253 -19.04 13.51 11.99
N TRP A 254 -19.87 13.98 11.05
CA TRP A 254 -20.56 15.24 11.17
C TRP A 254 -21.37 15.31 12.47
N PHE A 255 -21.24 16.44 13.20
CA PHE A 255 -21.90 16.72 14.48
C PHE A 255 -21.43 15.89 15.69
N GLU A 256 -20.42 15.04 15.55
CA GLU A 256 -19.77 14.37 16.68
C GLU A 256 -18.72 15.26 17.34
N LYS A 257 -18.42 14.96 18.60
CA LYS A 257 -17.25 15.56 19.29
C LYS A 257 -15.97 14.94 18.70
N TRP A 258 -14.93 15.78 18.57
CA TRP A 258 -13.62 15.32 18.17
C TRP A 258 -13.16 14.14 19.01
N GLN A 259 -12.77 13.05 18.34
CA GLN A 259 -12.17 11.89 18.97
C GLN A 259 -10.83 12.28 19.59
N ARG A 260 -10.62 11.85 20.82
CA ARG A 260 -9.35 12.04 21.56
C ARG A 260 -8.93 10.71 22.13
N PRO A 261 -8.13 9.92 21.38
CA PRO A 261 -7.66 8.62 21.86
C PRO A 261 -6.76 8.82 23.09
N ASP A 262 -6.77 7.83 23.99
CA ASP A 262 -5.83 7.80 25.09
C ASP A 262 -4.43 7.48 24.55
N THR A 263 -3.48 8.37 24.81
CA THR A 263 -2.10 8.22 24.35
C THR A 263 -1.40 7.00 24.97
N ASN A 264 -1.82 6.58 26.17
CA ASN A 264 -1.25 5.38 26.80
C ASN A 264 -1.72 4.09 26.11
N ASP A 265 -2.95 4.06 25.62
CA ASP A 265 -3.47 2.90 24.90
C ASP A 265 -2.80 2.80 23.53
N LEU A 266 -2.67 3.89 22.79
CA LEU A 266 -1.88 3.93 21.56
C LEU A 266 -0.43 3.49 21.79
N LYS A 267 0.20 3.99 22.86
CA LYS A 267 1.57 3.59 23.22
C LYS A 267 1.67 2.08 23.46
N LYS A 268 0.75 1.49 24.23
CA LYS A 268 0.71 0.05 24.50
C LYS A 268 0.57 -0.77 23.21
N GLU A 269 -0.31 -0.34 22.30
CA GLU A 269 -0.50 -0.99 21.01
C GLU A 269 0.78 -0.96 20.16
N VAL A 270 1.38 0.22 20.00
CA VAL A 270 2.62 0.36 19.25
C VAL A 270 3.75 -0.44 19.88
N GLU A 271 3.91 -0.40 21.21
CA GLU A 271 4.91 -1.21 21.93
C GLU A 271 4.69 -2.71 21.73
N TYR A 272 3.43 -3.17 21.74
CA TYR A 272 3.06 -4.56 21.47
C TYR A 272 3.47 -4.97 20.04
N LEU A 273 3.12 -4.18 19.04
CA LEU A 273 3.44 -4.45 17.63
C LEU A 273 4.96 -4.49 17.40
N LEU A 274 5.68 -3.50 17.92
CA LEU A 274 7.14 -3.43 17.80
C LEU A 274 7.84 -4.62 18.47
N LYS A 275 7.44 -4.97 19.69
CA LYS A 275 8.01 -6.09 20.47
C LYS A 275 7.79 -7.43 19.79
N ASN A 276 6.64 -7.63 19.17
CA ASN A 276 6.23 -8.87 18.54
C ASN A 276 6.55 -8.92 17.04
N LYS A 277 7.18 -7.87 16.49
CA LYS A 277 7.50 -7.73 15.05
C LYS A 277 6.26 -7.92 14.16
N ARG A 278 5.18 -7.24 14.54
CA ARG A 278 3.88 -7.32 13.87
C ARG A 278 3.65 -6.16 12.91
#